data_315a3caca5c4051aaff252717af964e7
#
_entry.id   315a3caca5c4051aaff252717af964e7
#
_cell.length_a   1.000
_cell.length_b   1.000
_cell.length_c   1.000
_cell.angle_alpha   90.00
_cell.angle_beta   90.00
_cell.angle_gamma   90.00
#
_symmetry.space_group_name_H-M   'P 1'
#
loop_
_entity.id
_entity.type
_entity.pdbx_description
1 polymer ?
#
loop_
_entity_poly.entity_id
_entity_poly.type
_entity_poly.pdbx_seq_one_letter_code
_entity_poly.pdbx_strand_id
1 'polypeptide(L)'
;MFSVKDKNIIVTGASGVIGSAISLTLAEKGAKVTVLGRNKTRLQATFNNIRKFGDQHLQYNCDVLDVTELEKICSDILNKFTRIDALINVAGGATKGASTKTEFLTAESRFDDSFFGVNLSDFQYTSDLNFMGSVIPSKIFAEQMARQGSGNIINISSMGAIQPLSKSPAYSAGKAAITNFTQWLAVHLAKVNVRVNAIAPGFILTEQNRFLLFDENTGELTSRGRRIIDHTPQGKLGSPKDLITTVLWLLADESSFITGITVPVDGGFSAYNGI
;
A
#
# COMPACT_ATOMS: atom_id res chain seq x y z
N MET A 1 13.96 -16.85 -11.76
CA MET A 1 12.82 -16.47 -10.89
C MET A 1 13.34 -15.43 -9.92
N PHE A 2 12.67 -14.31 -9.77
CA PHE A 2 13.11 -13.19 -8.93
C PHE A 2 13.39 -13.62 -7.49
N SER A 3 14.61 -13.41 -7.00
CA SER A 3 15.02 -13.84 -5.67
C SER A 3 15.00 -12.70 -4.67
N VAL A 4 14.45 -12.97 -3.50
CA VAL A 4 14.49 -12.08 -2.33
C VAL A 4 15.16 -12.77 -1.11
N LYS A 5 15.79 -13.92 -1.37
CA LYS A 5 16.43 -14.72 -0.31
C LYS A 5 17.45 -13.88 0.46
N ASP A 6 17.43 -14.01 1.76
CA ASP A 6 18.30 -13.34 2.74
C ASP A 6 18.18 -11.80 2.80
N LYS A 7 17.34 -11.16 1.95
CA LYS A 7 17.09 -9.71 1.99
C LYS A 7 16.31 -9.31 3.25
N ASN A 8 16.70 -8.21 3.89
CA ASN A 8 15.98 -7.58 4.99
C ASN A 8 14.93 -6.63 4.45
N ILE A 9 13.68 -6.99 4.57
CA ILE A 9 12.55 -6.27 3.97
C ILE A 9 11.59 -5.82 5.06
N ILE A 10 11.30 -4.51 5.10
CA ILE A 10 10.33 -3.91 5.99
C ILE A 10 9.00 -3.76 5.24
N VAL A 11 7.90 -4.18 5.88
CA VAL A 11 6.54 -4.04 5.34
C VAL A 11 5.69 -3.25 6.32
N THR A 12 5.30 -2.03 5.97
CA THR A 12 4.33 -1.26 6.76
C THR A 12 2.90 -1.71 6.43
N GLY A 13 1.95 -1.45 7.34
CA GLY A 13 0.57 -1.88 7.12
C GLY A 13 0.39 -3.41 7.03
N ALA A 14 1.33 -4.18 7.58
CA ALA A 14 1.34 -5.64 7.53
C ALA A 14 0.19 -6.31 8.30
N SER A 15 -0.55 -5.57 9.12
CA SER A 15 -1.81 -6.03 9.73
C SER A 15 -3.01 -5.99 8.77
N GLY A 16 -2.86 -5.38 7.59
CA GLY A 16 -3.86 -5.36 6.52
C GLY A 16 -3.72 -6.55 5.58
N VAL A 17 -4.75 -6.80 4.76
CA VAL A 17 -4.82 -7.98 3.88
C VAL A 17 -3.69 -8.00 2.84
N ILE A 18 -3.41 -6.86 2.20
CA ILE A 18 -2.34 -6.74 1.19
C ILE A 18 -0.97 -6.90 1.86
N GLY A 19 -0.72 -6.16 2.95
CA GLY A 19 0.56 -6.22 3.66
C GLY A 19 0.85 -7.60 4.24
N SER A 20 -0.16 -8.28 4.78
CA SER A 20 -0.05 -9.66 5.27
C SER A 20 0.31 -10.64 4.15
N ALA A 21 -0.36 -10.56 2.99
CA ALA A 21 -0.09 -11.44 1.84
C ALA A 21 1.33 -11.23 1.28
N ILE A 22 1.76 -9.96 1.16
CA ILE A 22 3.14 -9.63 0.74
C ILE A 22 4.13 -10.20 1.75
N SER A 23 3.95 -9.94 3.05
CA SER A 23 4.87 -10.40 4.11
C SER A 23 5.01 -11.92 4.12
N LEU A 24 3.89 -12.64 3.98
CA LEU A 24 3.86 -14.10 3.95
C LEU A 24 4.67 -14.65 2.76
N THR A 25 4.44 -14.12 1.56
CA THR A 25 5.17 -14.58 0.37
C THR A 25 6.65 -14.25 0.43
N LEU A 26 7.03 -13.09 0.96
CA LEU A 26 8.44 -12.73 1.13
C LEU A 26 9.15 -13.69 2.09
N ALA A 27 8.52 -14.03 3.22
CA ALA A 27 9.05 -14.98 4.18
C ALA A 27 9.18 -16.39 3.56
N GLU A 28 8.15 -16.87 2.84
CA GLU A 28 8.17 -18.14 2.11
C GLU A 28 9.33 -18.21 1.09
N LYS A 29 9.70 -17.08 0.50
CA LYS A 29 10.83 -16.97 -0.45
C LYS A 29 12.18 -16.71 0.23
N GLY A 30 12.25 -16.82 1.54
CA GLY A 30 13.48 -16.76 2.31
C GLY A 30 13.96 -15.35 2.68
N ALA A 31 13.12 -14.32 2.54
CA ALA A 31 13.46 -12.99 3.03
C ALA A 31 13.33 -12.92 4.56
N LYS A 32 14.13 -12.07 5.19
CA LYS A 32 13.96 -11.65 6.59
C LYS A 32 12.96 -10.49 6.60
N VAL A 33 11.78 -10.71 7.17
CA VAL A 33 10.68 -9.76 7.08
C VAL A 33 10.45 -9.08 8.42
N THR A 34 10.46 -7.76 8.41
CA THR A 34 10.01 -6.93 9.54
C THR A 34 8.62 -6.41 9.24
N VAL A 35 7.65 -6.78 10.07
CA VAL A 35 6.25 -6.37 9.91
C VAL A 35 5.89 -5.26 10.88
N LEU A 36 5.35 -4.15 10.32
CA LEU A 36 4.89 -2.98 11.07
C LEU A 36 3.38 -2.79 10.90
N GLY A 37 2.67 -2.47 12.00
CA GLY A 37 1.24 -2.19 11.93
C GLY A 37 0.61 -1.85 13.26
N ARG A 38 -0.53 -1.14 13.23
CA ARG A 38 -1.22 -0.62 14.43
C ARG A 38 -2.11 -1.64 15.13
N ASN A 39 -2.75 -2.53 14.36
CA ASN A 39 -3.64 -3.52 14.94
C ASN A 39 -2.84 -4.71 15.48
N LYS A 40 -2.63 -4.75 16.80
CA LYS A 40 -1.80 -5.75 17.48
C LYS A 40 -2.24 -7.19 17.20
N THR A 41 -3.53 -7.47 17.24
CA THR A 41 -4.07 -8.82 17.04
C THR A 41 -3.83 -9.32 15.61
N ARG A 42 -4.17 -8.51 14.61
CA ARG A 42 -3.96 -8.87 13.19
C ARG A 42 -2.48 -8.93 12.84
N LEU A 43 -1.67 -8.02 13.39
CA LEU A 43 -0.22 -8.03 13.19
C LEU A 43 0.40 -9.29 13.76
N GLN A 44 -0.02 -9.71 14.97
CA GLN A 44 0.43 -10.95 15.60
C GLN A 44 0.05 -12.18 14.74
N ALA A 45 -1.15 -12.19 14.15
CA ALA A 45 -1.56 -13.27 13.25
C ALA A 45 -0.66 -13.34 12.00
N THR A 46 -0.35 -12.18 11.39
CA THR A 46 0.62 -12.11 10.28
C THR A 46 2.00 -12.62 10.71
N PHE A 47 2.48 -12.17 11.85
CA PHE A 47 3.79 -12.57 12.38
C PHE A 47 3.87 -14.08 12.66
N ASN A 48 2.84 -14.66 13.27
CA ASN A 48 2.77 -16.10 13.50
C ASN A 48 2.83 -16.91 12.19
N ASN A 49 2.24 -16.38 11.12
CA ASN A 49 2.29 -17.03 9.82
C ASN A 49 3.67 -16.95 9.16
N ILE A 50 4.35 -15.80 9.21
CA ILE A 50 5.68 -15.67 8.62
C ILE A 50 6.73 -16.47 9.41
N ARG A 51 6.60 -16.62 10.72
CA ARG A 51 7.49 -17.42 11.55
C ARG A 51 7.53 -18.91 11.18
N LYS A 52 6.56 -19.41 10.46
CA LYS A 52 6.57 -20.78 9.91
C LYS A 52 7.72 -21.01 8.91
N PHE A 53 8.28 -19.94 8.37
CA PHE A 53 9.37 -19.95 7.39
C PHE A 53 10.74 -19.56 7.99
N GLY A 54 10.83 -19.42 9.31
CA GLY A 54 12.08 -19.14 10.03
C GLY A 54 11.88 -18.18 11.21
N ASP A 55 12.88 -18.08 12.07
CA ASP A 55 12.85 -17.24 13.28
C ASP A 55 13.51 -15.87 13.09
N GLN A 56 13.96 -15.54 11.88
CA GLN A 56 14.67 -14.28 11.57
C GLN A 56 13.72 -13.10 11.28
N HIS A 57 12.45 -13.19 11.61
CA HIS A 57 11.47 -12.12 11.37
C HIS A 57 11.32 -11.21 12.59
N LEU A 58 10.91 -9.97 12.38
CA LEU A 58 10.62 -8.98 13.42
C LEU A 58 9.19 -8.46 13.32
N GLN A 59 8.65 -8.04 14.47
CA GLN A 59 7.34 -7.43 14.55
C GLN A 59 7.40 -6.20 15.46
N TYR A 60 6.79 -5.09 15.00
CA TYR A 60 6.62 -3.89 15.82
C TYR A 60 5.19 -3.35 15.65
N ASN A 61 4.53 -3.13 16.81
CA ASN A 61 3.21 -2.51 16.83
C ASN A 61 3.39 -0.99 16.90
N CYS A 62 3.30 -0.30 15.77
CA CYS A 62 3.55 1.13 15.67
C CYS A 62 2.58 1.83 14.72
N ASP A 63 2.45 3.15 14.87
CA ASP A 63 1.86 4.03 13.87
C ASP A 63 2.96 4.53 12.91
N VAL A 64 2.73 4.42 11.61
CA VAL A 64 3.66 4.93 10.58
C VAL A 64 3.78 6.46 10.56
N LEU A 65 2.91 7.16 11.30
CA LEU A 65 2.98 8.61 11.50
C LEU A 65 3.82 9.01 12.73
N ASP A 66 4.22 8.05 13.57
CA ASP A 66 5.08 8.30 14.74
C ASP A 66 6.56 8.21 14.35
N VAL A 67 7.16 9.39 14.13
CA VAL A 67 8.58 9.54 13.75
C VAL A 67 9.51 8.92 14.79
N THR A 68 9.27 9.23 16.08
CA THR A 68 10.15 8.80 17.19
C THR A 68 10.15 7.28 17.34
N GLU A 69 8.99 6.66 17.21
CA GLU A 69 8.87 5.20 17.29
C GLU A 69 9.55 4.52 16.11
N LEU A 70 9.38 5.06 14.89
CA LEU A 70 10.03 4.51 13.69
C LEU A 70 11.55 4.65 13.71
N GLU A 71 12.11 5.73 14.29
CA GLU A 71 13.56 5.89 14.48
C GLU A 71 14.13 4.83 15.44
N LYS A 72 13.43 4.53 16.54
CA LYS A 72 13.79 3.44 17.46
C LYS A 72 13.74 2.08 16.76
N ILE A 73 12.68 1.83 16.01
CA ILE A 73 12.53 0.58 15.24
C ILE A 73 13.65 0.45 14.20
N CYS A 74 14.02 1.53 13.53
CA CYS A 74 15.15 1.52 12.58
C CYS A 74 16.44 1.10 13.28
N SER A 75 16.72 1.67 14.44
CA SER A 75 17.90 1.32 15.24
C SER A 75 17.88 -0.15 15.66
N ASP A 76 16.76 -0.67 16.12
CA ASP A 76 16.62 -2.08 16.52
C ASP A 76 16.84 -3.04 15.33
N ILE A 77 16.30 -2.71 14.15
CA ILE A 77 16.50 -3.49 12.93
C ILE A 77 17.98 -3.53 12.55
N LEU A 78 18.66 -2.39 12.60
CA LEU A 78 20.08 -2.29 12.26
C LEU A 78 20.98 -3.03 13.25
N ASN A 79 20.65 -3.00 14.54
CA ASN A 79 21.35 -3.79 15.57
C ASN A 79 21.25 -5.29 15.30
N LYS A 80 20.14 -5.76 14.74
CA LYS A 80 19.92 -7.19 14.46
C LYS A 80 20.44 -7.64 13.10
N PHE A 81 20.26 -6.80 12.06
CA PHE A 81 20.50 -7.21 10.67
C PHE A 81 21.60 -6.41 9.97
N THR A 82 22.10 -5.34 10.57
CA THR A 82 23.15 -4.46 10.05
C THR A 82 22.81 -3.69 8.76
N ARG A 83 21.76 -4.08 8.04
CA ARG A 83 21.32 -3.44 6.78
C ARG A 83 19.82 -3.52 6.57
N ILE A 84 19.29 -2.67 5.69
CA ILE A 84 17.93 -2.69 5.21
C ILE A 84 17.97 -2.76 3.68
N ASP A 85 17.44 -3.83 3.09
CA ASP A 85 17.48 -4.03 1.63
C ASP A 85 16.27 -3.44 0.93
N ALA A 86 15.09 -3.50 1.58
CA ALA A 86 13.88 -2.91 1.00
C ALA A 86 12.88 -2.42 2.05
N LEU A 87 12.08 -1.42 1.63
CA LEU A 87 10.91 -0.92 2.33
C LEU A 87 9.69 -1.04 1.41
N ILE A 88 8.60 -1.64 1.92
CA ILE A 88 7.32 -1.68 1.22
C ILE A 88 6.30 -0.91 2.04
N ASN A 89 5.91 0.26 1.55
CA ASN A 89 4.92 1.13 2.14
C ASN A 89 3.51 0.70 1.73
N VAL A 90 2.85 -0.10 2.60
CA VAL A 90 1.49 -0.61 2.37
C VAL A 90 0.46 0.10 3.25
N ALA A 91 0.89 0.76 4.33
CA ALA A 91 0.00 1.47 5.22
C ALA A 91 -0.86 2.48 4.47
N GLY A 92 -2.16 2.48 4.73
CA GLY A 92 -3.13 3.34 4.07
C GLY A 92 -4.55 2.94 4.42
N GLY A 93 -5.51 3.71 3.92
CA GLY A 93 -6.94 3.49 4.14
C GLY A 93 -7.72 4.79 4.12
N ALA A 94 -9.02 4.73 4.35
CA ALA A 94 -9.89 5.90 4.44
C ALA A 94 -10.83 5.79 5.63
N THR A 95 -11.13 6.93 6.26
CA THR A 95 -12.19 7.06 7.24
C THR A 95 -13.53 7.34 6.54
N LYS A 96 -14.64 6.98 7.20
CA LYS A 96 -15.98 7.21 6.63
C LYS A 96 -16.28 8.69 6.42
N GLY A 97 -15.85 9.56 7.35
CA GLY A 97 -16.07 10.99 7.29
C GLY A 97 -15.28 11.73 6.21
N ALA A 98 -14.24 11.10 5.64
CA ALA A 98 -13.46 11.63 4.52
C ALA A 98 -14.06 11.33 3.14
N SER A 99 -15.25 10.68 3.09
CA SER A 99 -15.89 10.25 1.86
C SER A 99 -17.27 10.88 1.73
N THR A 100 -17.73 11.12 0.49
CA THR A 100 -19.10 11.55 0.21
C THR A 100 -20.03 10.34 0.16
N LYS A 101 -21.34 10.54 0.45
CA LYS A 101 -22.36 9.52 0.24
C LYS A 101 -22.90 9.58 -1.19
N THR A 102 -23.01 10.79 -1.74
CA THR A 102 -23.45 11.01 -3.13
C THR A 102 -22.25 10.98 -4.09
N GLU A 103 -22.48 10.52 -5.29
CA GLU A 103 -21.51 10.55 -6.39
C GLU A 103 -21.57 11.88 -7.14
N PHE A 104 -22.78 12.35 -7.43
CA PHE A 104 -23.07 13.64 -8.06
C PHE A 104 -23.90 14.49 -7.11
N LEU A 105 -23.63 15.79 -7.10
CA LEU A 105 -24.51 16.77 -6.45
C LEU A 105 -25.58 17.20 -7.45
N THR A 106 -26.84 17.04 -7.09
CA THR A 106 -28.02 17.52 -7.84
C THR A 106 -28.78 18.52 -7.00
N ALA A 107 -29.79 19.19 -7.58
CA ALA A 107 -30.64 20.14 -6.86
C ALA A 107 -31.42 19.52 -5.68
N GLU A 108 -31.69 18.21 -5.77
CA GLU A 108 -32.40 17.42 -4.74
C GLU A 108 -31.47 16.80 -3.72
N SER A 109 -30.17 16.90 -3.92
CA SER A 109 -29.17 16.29 -3.01
C SER A 109 -29.16 17.00 -1.67
N ARG A 110 -29.00 16.21 -0.59
CA ARG A 110 -28.65 16.78 0.72
C ARG A 110 -27.18 17.21 0.70
N PHE A 111 -26.92 18.47 1.03
CA PHE A 111 -25.55 19.01 1.06
C PHE A 111 -24.65 18.23 2.02
N ASP A 112 -25.16 17.79 3.17
CA ASP A 112 -24.43 16.97 4.15
C ASP A 112 -24.00 15.60 3.62
N ASP A 113 -24.60 15.10 2.56
CA ASP A 113 -24.23 13.83 1.92
C ASP A 113 -23.21 14.02 0.77
N SER A 114 -22.90 15.29 0.43
CA SER A 114 -21.98 15.71 -0.62
C SER A 114 -20.60 16.09 -0.08
N PHE A 115 -19.78 16.73 -0.93
CA PHE A 115 -18.49 17.31 -0.53
C PHE A 115 -18.60 18.30 0.62
N PHE A 116 -19.69 19.05 0.70
CA PHE A 116 -19.92 20.06 1.75
C PHE A 116 -20.15 19.46 3.14
N GLY A 117 -20.52 18.18 3.24
CA GLY A 117 -20.67 17.45 4.50
C GLY A 117 -19.44 16.61 4.89
N VAL A 118 -18.33 16.70 4.13
CA VAL A 118 -17.11 15.98 4.47
C VAL A 118 -16.49 16.54 5.75
N ASN A 119 -16.14 15.65 6.68
CA ASN A 119 -15.46 16.02 7.90
C ASN A 119 -13.97 16.35 7.61
N LEU A 120 -13.55 17.59 7.87
CA LEU A 120 -12.20 18.05 7.53
C LEU A 120 -11.09 17.36 8.36
N SER A 121 -11.34 16.98 9.60
CA SER A 121 -10.35 16.23 10.39
C SER A 121 -10.16 14.82 9.87
N ASP A 122 -11.23 14.15 9.47
CA ASP A 122 -11.17 12.84 8.79
C ASP A 122 -10.49 12.94 7.43
N PHE A 123 -10.74 14.03 6.69
CA PHE A 123 -10.09 14.32 5.41
C PHE A 123 -8.59 14.45 5.60
N GLN A 124 -8.16 15.28 6.58
CA GLN A 124 -6.76 15.49 6.91
C GLN A 124 -6.10 14.17 7.32
N TYR A 125 -6.69 13.44 8.27
CA TYR A 125 -6.16 12.16 8.72
C TYR A 125 -6.03 11.13 7.58
N THR A 126 -7.03 11.04 6.71
CA THR A 126 -6.98 10.15 5.55
C THR A 126 -5.86 10.55 4.58
N SER A 127 -5.70 11.86 4.34
CA SER A 127 -4.62 12.38 3.50
C SER A 127 -3.25 12.08 4.11
N ASP A 128 -3.07 12.35 5.40
CA ASP A 128 -1.82 12.10 6.13
C ASP A 128 -1.48 10.62 6.14
N LEU A 129 -2.43 9.74 6.47
CA LEU A 129 -2.18 8.31 6.49
C LEU A 129 -1.73 7.78 5.10
N ASN A 130 -2.36 8.25 4.01
CA ASN A 130 -2.03 7.77 2.67
C ASN A 130 -0.80 8.44 2.06
N PHE A 131 -0.41 9.62 2.49
CA PHE A 131 0.78 10.31 2.01
C PHE A 131 1.92 10.26 3.03
N MET A 132 1.78 10.91 4.18
CA MET A 132 2.83 10.93 5.21
C MET A 132 3.15 9.55 5.76
N GLY A 133 2.18 8.64 5.80
CA GLY A 133 2.37 7.22 6.15
C GLY A 133 3.31 6.44 5.22
N SER A 134 3.69 7.02 4.07
CA SER A 134 4.76 6.51 3.20
C SER A 134 6.00 7.41 3.23
N VAL A 135 5.82 8.73 3.36
CA VAL A 135 6.93 9.71 3.41
C VAL A 135 7.79 9.51 4.64
N ILE A 136 7.18 9.38 5.82
CA ILE A 136 7.91 9.24 7.09
C ILE A 136 8.75 7.95 7.13
N PRO A 137 8.20 6.75 6.87
CA PRO A 137 9.01 5.54 6.80
C PRO A 137 10.11 5.63 5.73
N SER A 138 9.80 6.20 4.55
CA SER A 138 10.79 6.38 3.50
C SER A 138 11.95 7.27 3.96
N LYS A 139 11.67 8.40 4.63
CA LYS A 139 12.70 9.29 5.17
C LYS A 139 13.64 8.55 6.13
N ILE A 140 13.09 7.77 7.05
CA ILE A 140 13.86 7.12 8.13
C ILE A 140 14.66 5.93 7.59
N PHE A 141 14.01 5.01 6.87
CA PHE A 141 14.67 3.79 6.42
C PHE A 141 15.54 3.99 5.17
N ALA A 142 15.19 4.94 4.28
CA ALA A 142 15.99 5.23 3.10
C ALA A 142 17.29 5.96 3.43
N GLU A 143 17.40 6.66 4.54
CA GLU A 143 18.66 7.24 4.99
C GLU A 143 19.71 6.15 5.15
N GLN A 144 19.36 5.03 5.80
CA GLN A 144 20.26 3.89 5.93
C GLN A 144 20.57 3.24 4.59
N MET A 145 19.58 3.07 3.71
CA MET A 145 19.80 2.55 2.35
C MET A 145 20.78 3.44 1.56
N ALA A 146 20.66 4.76 1.69
CA ALA A 146 21.57 5.70 1.04
C ALA A 146 23.00 5.60 1.60
N ARG A 147 23.15 5.48 2.92
CA ARG A 147 24.47 5.28 3.57
C ARG A 147 25.15 3.97 3.16
N GLN A 148 24.39 2.91 2.95
CA GLN A 148 24.91 1.61 2.51
C GLN A 148 25.10 1.50 0.98
N GLY A 149 24.70 2.51 0.20
CA GLY A 149 24.85 2.59 -1.26
C GLY A 149 23.97 1.61 -2.04
N SER A 150 22.88 1.13 -1.43
CA SER A 150 21.92 0.23 -2.09
C SER A 150 20.60 0.15 -1.34
N GLY A 151 19.50 0.03 -2.04
CA GLY A 151 18.17 -0.12 -1.43
C GLY A 151 17.04 -0.15 -2.45
N ASN A 152 15.85 -0.49 -1.97
CA ASN A 152 14.66 -0.54 -2.79
C ASN A 152 13.42 -0.10 -2.01
N ILE A 153 12.64 0.82 -2.55
CA ILE A 153 11.39 1.27 -1.95
C ILE A 153 10.25 0.96 -2.91
N ILE A 154 9.21 0.30 -2.41
CA ILE A 154 7.96 0.09 -3.13
C ILE A 154 6.83 0.77 -2.37
N ASN A 155 6.16 1.71 -3.01
CA ASN A 155 4.99 2.39 -2.48
C ASN A 155 3.71 1.74 -3.02
N ILE A 156 2.74 1.43 -2.16
CA ILE A 156 1.42 1.02 -2.62
C ILE A 156 0.57 2.26 -2.84
N SER A 157 0.47 2.65 -4.10
CA SER A 157 -0.43 3.69 -4.59
C SER A 157 -1.86 3.12 -4.76
N SER A 158 -2.56 3.49 -5.81
CA SER A 158 -3.90 3.00 -6.16
C SER A 158 -4.22 3.39 -7.60
N MET A 159 -5.10 2.64 -8.26
CA MET A 159 -5.74 3.13 -9.49
C MET A 159 -6.48 4.46 -9.25
N GLY A 160 -6.91 4.72 -8.00
CA GLY A 160 -7.48 6.00 -7.59
C GLY A 160 -6.53 7.20 -7.68
N ALA A 161 -5.23 6.98 -7.87
CA ALA A 161 -4.26 8.03 -8.18
C ALA A 161 -4.25 8.40 -9.67
N ILE A 162 -4.67 7.48 -10.54
CA ILE A 162 -4.75 7.65 -11.99
C ILE A 162 -6.13 8.21 -12.38
N GLN A 163 -7.19 7.57 -11.85
CA GLN A 163 -8.58 7.98 -12.01
C GLN A 163 -9.20 8.12 -10.62
N PRO A 164 -9.55 9.35 -10.17
CA PRO A 164 -10.02 9.55 -8.81
C PRO A 164 -11.34 8.80 -8.55
N LEU A 165 -11.42 8.18 -7.38
CA LEU A 165 -12.63 7.49 -6.93
C LEU A 165 -13.73 8.51 -6.64
N SER A 166 -14.90 8.37 -7.23
CA SER A 166 -16.00 9.35 -7.19
C SER A 166 -16.41 9.80 -5.79
N LYS A 167 -16.26 8.94 -4.76
CA LYS A 167 -16.71 9.23 -3.39
C LYS A 167 -15.58 9.37 -2.38
N SER A 168 -14.31 9.31 -2.79
CA SER A 168 -13.17 9.23 -1.86
C SER A 168 -12.08 10.26 -2.23
N PRO A 169 -12.36 11.57 -2.11
CA PRO A 169 -11.45 12.61 -2.57
C PRO A 169 -10.13 12.62 -1.80
N ALA A 170 -10.16 12.53 -0.46
CA ALA A 170 -8.96 12.54 0.37
C ALA A 170 -8.02 11.36 0.09
N TYR A 171 -8.61 10.16 -0.08
CA TYR A 171 -7.86 8.96 -0.42
C TYR A 171 -7.19 9.08 -1.78
N SER A 172 -7.95 9.47 -2.81
CA SER A 172 -7.43 9.60 -4.18
C SER A 172 -6.34 10.65 -4.28
N ALA A 173 -6.51 11.81 -3.62
CA ALA A 173 -5.50 12.86 -3.55
C ALA A 173 -4.21 12.37 -2.86
N GLY A 174 -4.33 11.67 -1.71
CA GLY A 174 -3.18 11.09 -1.01
C GLY A 174 -2.43 10.06 -1.87
N LYS A 175 -3.16 9.23 -2.63
CA LYS A 175 -2.54 8.24 -3.53
C LYS A 175 -1.92 8.87 -4.78
N ALA A 176 -2.46 9.97 -5.28
CA ALA A 176 -1.83 10.77 -6.34
C ALA A 176 -0.53 11.43 -5.84
N ALA A 177 -0.53 11.97 -4.61
CA ALA A 177 0.66 12.51 -3.97
C ALA A 177 1.79 11.47 -3.84
N ILE A 178 1.47 10.22 -3.46
CA ILE A 178 2.45 9.11 -3.40
C ILE A 178 3.02 8.80 -4.78
N THR A 179 2.20 8.81 -5.82
CA THR A 179 2.68 8.56 -7.19
C THR A 179 3.71 9.61 -7.60
N ASN A 180 3.43 10.90 -7.37
CA ASN A 180 4.37 11.98 -7.63
C ASN A 180 5.63 11.90 -6.75
N PHE A 181 5.47 11.66 -5.45
CA PHE A 181 6.58 11.49 -4.50
C PHE A 181 7.50 10.32 -4.90
N THR A 182 6.95 9.22 -5.40
CA THR A 182 7.72 8.08 -5.91
C THR A 182 8.69 8.51 -7.02
N GLN A 183 8.23 9.30 -7.97
CA GLN A 183 9.05 9.81 -9.08
C GLN A 183 10.15 10.75 -8.57
N TRP A 184 9.78 11.69 -7.70
CA TRP A 184 10.74 12.64 -7.11
C TRP A 184 11.82 11.91 -6.31
N LEU A 185 11.42 10.99 -5.42
CA LEU A 185 12.35 10.25 -4.56
C LEU A 185 13.26 9.32 -5.36
N ALA A 186 12.76 8.72 -6.44
CA ALA A 186 13.54 7.89 -7.35
C ALA A 186 14.70 8.67 -7.97
N VAL A 187 14.44 9.88 -8.44
CA VAL A 187 15.48 10.77 -8.99
C VAL A 187 16.47 11.20 -7.90
N HIS A 188 15.95 11.58 -6.73
CA HIS A 188 16.77 12.08 -5.62
C HIS A 188 17.76 11.01 -5.11
N LEU A 189 17.34 9.76 -5.03
CA LEU A 189 18.15 8.67 -4.49
C LEU A 189 18.93 7.85 -5.55
N ALA A 190 18.79 8.16 -6.83
CA ALA A 190 19.42 7.39 -7.91
C ALA A 190 20.95 7.28 -7.80
N LYS A 191 21.62 8.36 -7.39
CA LYS A 191 23.09 8.41 -7.28
C LYS A 191 23.66 7.60 -6.11
N VAL A 192 22.80 7.18 -5.18
CA VAL A 192 23.16 6.28 -4.07
C VAL A 192 22.58 4.87 -4.25
N ASN A 193 22.21 4.53 -5.48
CA ASN A 193 21.72 3.20 -5.88
C ASN A 193 20.49 2.73 -5.08
N VAL A 194 19.59 3.65 -4.70
CA VAL A 194 18.30 3.32 -4.11
C VAL A 194 17.21 3.51 -5.15
N ARG A 195 16.51 2.44 -5.50
CA ARG A 195 15.38 2.47 -6.43
C ARG A 195 14.08 2.74 -5.70
N VAL A 196 13.19 3.50 -6.32
CA VAL A 196 11.86 3.79 -5.76
C VAL A 196 10.81 3.63 -6.85
N ASN A 197 9.85 2.73 -6.63
CA ASN A 197 8.76 2.47 -7.54
C ASN A 197 7.43 2.40 -6.80
N ALA A 198 6.33 2.45 -7.52
CA ALA A 198 5.00 2.25 -6.97
C ALA A 198 4.22 1.15 -7.69
N ILE A 199 3.31 0.54 -6.96
CA ILE A 199 2.26 -0.33 -7.52
C ILE A 199 0.94 0.38 -7.30
N ALA A 200 0.09 0.44 -8.33
CA ALA A 200 -1.26 0.99 -8.27
C ALA A 200 -2.30 -0.15 -8.38
N PRO A 201 -2.72 -0.75 -7.24
CA PRO A 201 -3.74 -1.78 -7.26
C PRO A 201 -5.09 -1.24 -7.75
N GLY A 202 -5.82 -2.08 -8.48
CA GLY A 202 -7.24 -1.92 -8.73
C GLY A 202 -8.10 -2.31 -7.54
N PHE A 203 -9.32 -2.74 -7.81
CA PHE A 203 -10.23 -3.21 -6.76
C PHE A 203 -9.84 -4.63 -6.32
N ILE A 204 -9.07 -4.70 -5.24
CA ILE A 204 -8.67 -5.95 -4.60
C ILE A 204 -9.75 -6.36 -3.59
N LEU A 205 -10.31 -7.56 -3.74
CA LEU A 205 -11.26 -8.10 -2.78
C LEU A 205 -10.54 -8.44 -1.46
N THR A 206 -11.09 -7.93 -0.37
CA THR A 206 -10.61 -8.18 0.99
C THR A 206 -11.81 -8.40 1.91
N GLU A 207 -11.59 -9.05 3.06
CA GLU A 207 -12.63 -9.15 4.09
C GLU A 207 -13.17 -7.78 4.53
N GLN A 208 -12.31 -6.75 4.49
CA GLN A 208 -12.67 -5.40 4.92
C GLN A 208 -13.61 -4.66 3.94
N ASN A 209 -13.61 -5.01 2.66
CA ASN A 209 -14.44 -4.36 1.66
C ASN A 209 -15.51 -5.27 1.06
N ARG A 210 -15.59 -6.54 1.49
CA ARG A 210 -16.53 -7.51 0.96
C ARG A 210 -17.97 -7.04 1.07
N PHE A 211 -18.37 -6.47 2.22
CA PHE A 211 -19.72 -5.94 2.45
C PHE A 211 -20.10 -4.77 1.52
N LEU A 212 -19.15 -4.07 0.94
CA LEU A 212 -19.38 -3.00 -0.04
C LEU A 212 -19.65 -3.56 -1.45
N LEU A 213 -19.18 -4.78 -1.71
CA LEU A 213 -19.15 -5.39 -3.05
C LEU A 213 -20.14 -6.54 -3.18
N PHE A 214 -20.48 -7.20 -2.09
CA PHE A 214 -21.41 -8.31 -2.03
C PHE A 214 -22.47 -8.06 -0.96
N ASP A 215 -23.72 -8.39 -1.27
CA ASP A 215 -24.80 -8.42 -0.31
C ASP A 215 -24.59 -9.58 0.68
N GLU A 216 -24.67 -9.28 1.98
CA GLU A 216 -24.38 -10.27 3.02
C GLU A 216 -25.45 -11.38 3.13
N ASN A 217 -26.70 -11.12 2.69
CA ASN A 217 -27.79 -12.08 2.78
C ASN A 217 -27.87 -12.98 1.54
N THR A 218 -27.64 -12.42 0.36
CA THR A 218 -27.79 -13.18 -0.91
C THR A 218 -26.48 -13.68 -1.46
N GLY A 219 -25.33 -13.08 -1.04
CA GLY A 219 -24.02 -13.37 -1.61
C GLY A 219 -23.82 -12.80 -3.03
N GLU A 220 -24.82 -12.09 -3.58
CA GLU A 220 -24.75 -11.48 -4.89
C GLU A 220 -23.98 -10.15 -4.87
N LEU A 221 -23.53 -9.71 -6.05
CA LEU A 221 -22.89 -8.42 -6.18
C LEU A 221 -23.86 -7.28 -5.86
N THR A 222 -23.43 -6.34 -5.03
CA THR A 222 -24.12 -5.05 -4.89
C THR A 222 -24.08 -4.27 -6.21
N SER A 223 -24.91 -3.24 -6.35
CA SER A 223 -24.85 -2.33 -7.51
C SER A 223 -23.46 -1.71 -7.70
N ARG A 224 -22.76 -1.43 -6.60
CA ARG A 224 -21.38 -0.96 -6.62
C ARG A 224 -20.42 -2.05 -7.12
N GLY A 225 -20.53 -3.28 -6.60
CA GLY A 225 -19.72 -4.41 -7.02
C GLY A 225 -19.87 -4.68 -8.51
N ARG A 226 -21.09 -4.66 -9.01
CA ARG A 226 -21.39 -4.85 -10.44
C ARG A 226 -20.75 -3.77 -11.30
N ARG A 227 -20.93 -2.47 -10.97
CA ARG A 227 -20.29 -1.37 -11.70
C ARG A 227 -18.77 -1.47 -11.74
N ILE A 228 -18.14 -1.90 -10.65
CA ILE A 228 -16.67 -2.11 -10.60
C ILE A 228 -16.25 -3.21 -11.57
N ILE A 229 -16.96 -4.34 -11.58
CA ILE A 229 -16.65 -5.47 -12.48
C ILE A 229 -16.88 -5.07 -13.93
N ASP A 230 -17.98 -4.38 -14.23
CA ASP A 230 -18.32 -3.90 -15.59
C ASP A 230 -17.25 -2.93 -16.13
N HIS A 231 -16.63 -2.11 -15.24
CA HIS A 231 -15.52 -1.22 -15.59
C HIS A 231 -14.14 -1.89 -15.55
N THR A 232 -14.04 -3.13 -15.15
CA THR A 232 -12.79 -3.88 -15.15
C THR A 232 -12.76 -4.79 -16.37
N PRO A 233 -11.94 -4.53 -17.41
CA PRO A 233 -11.93 -5.33 -18.64
C PRO A 233 -11.73 -6.83 -18.41
N GLN A 234 -10.98 -7.24 -17.37
CA GLN A 234 -10.87 -8.65 -17.01
C GLN A 234 -12.12 -9.26 -16.36
N GLY A 235 -13.20 -8.48 -16.13
CA GLY A 235 -14.49 -8.96 -15.61
C GLY A 235 -14.45 -9.55 -14.19
N LYS A 236 -13.48 -9.18 -13.37
CA LYS A 236 -13.32 -9.73 -12.02
C LYS A 236 -12.67 -8.73 -11.05
N LEU A 237 -12.85 -8.98 -9.76
CA LEU A 237 -12.07 -8.33 -8.72
C LEU A 237 -10.69 -8.97 -8.61
N GLY A 238 -9.66 -8.17 -8.31
CA GLY A 238 -8.34 -8.68 -8.00
C GLY A 238 -8.28 -9.30 -6.59
N SER A 239 -7.21 -10.04 -6.36
CA SER A 239 -6.84 -10.61 -5.06
C SER A 239 -5.47 -10.08 -4.62
N PRO A 240 -5.11 -10.15 -3.33
CA PRO A 240 -3.77 -9.77 -2.88
C PRO A 240 -2.64 -10.54 -3.60
N LYS A 241 -2.92 -11.77 -4.06
CA LYS A 241 -1.95 -12.60 -4.79
C LYS A 241 -1.57 -12.01 -6.15
N ASP A 242 -2.47 -11.26 -6.78
CA ASP A 242 -2.22 -10.64 -8.10
C ASP A 242 -1.14 -9.54 -8.03
N LEU A 243 -0.86 -9.00 -6.83
CA LEU A 243 0.19 -8.00 -6.62
C LEU A 243 1.59 -8.62 -6.45
N ILE A 244 1.66 -9.89 -6.05
CA ILE A 244 2.89 -10.53 -5.58
C ILE A 244 3.98 -10.58 -6.65
N THR A 245 3.62 -10.95 -7.86
CA THR A 245 4.60 -11.04 -8.97
C THR A 245 5.23 -9.68 -9.25
N THR A 246 4.43 -8.62 -9.24
CA THR A 246 4.92 -7.24 -9.42
C THR A 246 5.83 -6.81 -8.27
N VAL A 247 5.47 -7.14 -7.02
CA VAL A 247 6.34 -6.88 -5.85
C VAL A 247 7.68 -7.58 -6.01
N LEU A 248 7.70 -8.87 -6.34
CA LEU A 248 8.93 -9.64 -6.51
C LEU A 248 9.77 -9.12 -7.67
N TRP A 249 9.15 -8.79 -8.80
CA TRP A 249 9.82 -8.19 -9.94
C TRP A 249 10.51 -6.88 -9.57
N LEU A 250 9.80 -5.96 -8.90
CA LEU A 250 10.39 -4.68 -8.50
C LEU A 250 11.49 -4.83 -7.44
N LEU A 251 11.42 -5.86 -6.56
CA LEU A 251 12.45 -6.15 -5.55
C LEU A 251 13.70 -6.82 -6.12
N ALA A 252 13.61 -7.45 -7.29
CA ALA A 252 14.68 -8.22 -7.87
C ALA A 252 15.89 -7.37 -8.28
N ASP A 253 17.07 -7.95 -8.21
CA ASP A 253 18.31 -7.28 -8.63
C ASP A 253 18.35 -7.12 -10.15
N GLU A 254 17.71 -8.00 -10.90
CA GLU A 254 17.51 -7.92 -12.35
C GLU A 254 16.74 -6.66 -12.78
N SER A 255 15.97 -6.06 -11.86
CA SER A 255 15.24 -4.80 -12.07
C SER A 255 16.07 -3.55 -11.76
N SER A 256 17.41 -3.65 -11.76
CA SER A 256 18.33 -2.57 -11.34
C SER A 256 18.17 -1.27 -12.13
N PHE A 257 17.68 -1.32 -13.37
CA PHE A 257 17.44 -0.13 -14.21
C PHE A 257 15.99 0.37 -14.17
N ILE A 258 15.15 -0.16 -13.24
CA ILE A 258 13.76 0.22 -13.08
C ILE A 258 13.60 1.06 -11.82
N THR A 259 13.36 2.36 -11.99
CA THR A 259 13.08 3.31 -10.91
C THR A 259 12.17 4.43 -11.39
N GLY A 260 11.35 5.00 -10.50
CA GLY A 260 10.44 6.11 -10.78
C GLY A 260 9.13 5.73 -11.46
N ILE A 261 8.83 4.44 -11.67
CA ILE A 261 7.59 4.01 -12.32
C ILE A 261 6.47 3.70 -11.32
N THR A 262 5.25 3.82 -11.81
CA THR A 262 4.05 3.31 -11.14
C THR A 262 3.41 2.24 -12.04
N VAL A 263 3.25 1.03 -11.52
CA VAL A 263 2.73 -0.12 -12.25
C VAL A 263 1.27 -0.35 -11.86
N PRO A 264 0.29 -0.13 -12.75
CA PRO A 264 -1.09 -0.53 -12.52
C PRO A 264 -1.21 -2.06 -12.46
N VAL A 265 -1.90 -2.58 -11.43
CA VAL A 265 -2.27 -3.99 -11.30
C VAL A 265 -3.77 -4.01 -10.98
N ASP A 266 -4.60 -3.79 -12.00
CA ASP A 266 -5.99 -3.41 -11.85
C ASP A 266 -6.96 -4.09 -12.85
N GLY A 267 -6.51 -5.10 -13.56
CA GLY A 267 -7.33 -5.81 -14.55
C GLY A 267 -7.74 -4.97 -15.76
N GLY A 268 -7.00 -3.86 -16.01
CA GLY A 268 -7.26 -2.93 -17.10
C GLY A 268 -8.20 -1.76 -16.72
N PHE A 269 -8.60 -1.65 -15.44
CA PHE A 269 -9.55 -0.64 -14.99
C PHE A 269 -9.12 0.79 -15.36
N SER A 270 -7.87 1.17 -15.07
CA SER A 270 -7.39 2.53 -15.35
C SER A 270 -7.15 2.83 -16.83
N ALA A 271 -7.08 1.81 -17.67
CA ALA A 271 -6.90 1.95 -19.12
C ALA A 271 -8.26 2.04 -19.86
N TYR A 272 -9.36 1.62 -19.22
CA TYR A 272 -10.67 1.54 -19.84
C TYR A 272 -11.41 2.87 -19.73
N ASN A 273 -11.83 3.42 -20.86
CA ASN A 273 -12.58 4.68 -20.93
C ASN A 273 -14.11 4.50 -21.06
N GLY A 274 -14.59 3.26 -21.18
CA GLY A 274 -16.01 2.94 -21.26
C GLY A 274 -16.65 3.14 -22.65
N ILE A 275 -15.86 3.38 -23.72
CA ILE A 275 -16.33 3.59 -25.08
C ILE A 275 -15.87 2.43 -25.95
#